data_7fffcefa488418dd186e86004d9b4228
#
_entry.id   7fffcefa488418dd186e86004d9b4228
#
_cell.length_a   1.000
_cell.length_b   1.000
_cell.length_c   1.000
_cell.angle_alpha   90.00
_cell.angle_beta   90.00
_cell.angle_gamma   90.00
#
_symmetry.space_group_name_H-M   'P 1'
#
loop_
_entity.id
_entity.type
_entity.pdbx_description
1 polymer ?
#
loop_
_entity_poly.entity_id
_entity_poly.type
_entity_poly.pdbx_seq_one_letter_code
_entity_poly.pdbx_strand_id
1 'polypeptide(L)'
;MNWKRNLWIAWLGNFFIGASLSLVVPFMSLYVEELGARGSMVEFYSGLAVSSTALTAALLSPVWGSLADKYGRKPMMIRAAFAMTFTMGGLAFVPNVFWLIVLRLLNGVFSGYVPNSTALIASQAPKKHSGYALGTLSTGVVAGTLMGPLLGGMIAQSLGMRNVFLLVGFFLFVVTLWTIFGIKEDFHPVSKEKEVSTKQLFQRIPQKSILFGLFITSMVIQMIGQSISPILTLYIRSLGQKENLLLVSGAIVSAMGVSSIFSSSWLGKLGDKMGNHRLLLLALLYSFVIYIFCARAGTPLELGIYRFLFGLGTGALLPGVSSLLNKITPKEGISRIFSY
;
A
#
# COMPACT_ATOMS: atom_id res chain seq x y z
N MET A 1 3.42 -21.91 -21.18
CA MET A 1 2.55 -20.93 -20.47
C MET A 1 2.97 -19.51 -20.85
N ASN A 2 2.02 -18.61 -21.17
CA ASN A 2 2.38 -17.25 -21.60
C ASN A 2 2.48 -16.32 -20.38
N TRP A 3 3.68 -16.25 -19.76
CA TRP A 3 3.94 -15.39 -18.60
C TRP A 3 3.69 -13.90 -18.86
N LYS A 4 3.87 -13.41 -20.12
CA LYS A 4 3.59 -12.01 -20.47
C LYS A 4 2.11 -11.68 -20.36
N ARG A 5 1.22 -12.60 -20.77
CA ARG A 5 -0.22 -12.42 -20.60
C ARG A 5 -0.60 -12.35 -19.11
N ASN A 6 -0.07 -13.28 -18.32
CA ASN A 6 -0.30 -13.27 -16.87
C ASN A 6 0.24 -11.99 -16.22
N LEU A 7 1.40 -11.49 -16.67
CA LEU A 7 1.98 -10.22 -16.20
C LEU A 7 1.02 -9.05 -16.41
N TRP A 8 0.45 -8.88 -17.60
CA TRP A 8 -0.43 -7.75 -17.89
C TRP A 8 -1.76 -7.84 -17.13
N ILE A 9 -2.33 -9.03 -16.98
CA ILE A 9 -3.55 -9.23 -16.18
C ILE A 9 -3.27 -8.94 -14.70
N ALA A 10 -2.15 -9.44 -14.17
CA ALA A 10 -1.73 -9.17 -12.80
C ALA A 10 -1.40 -7.69 -12.59
N TRP A 11 -0.82 -7.01 -13.58
CA TRP A 11 -0.55 -5.58 -13.57
C TRP A 11 -1.84 -4.76 -13.43
N LEU A 12 -2.84 -5.04 -14.26
CA LEU A 12 -4.16 -4.41 -14.16
C LEU A 12 -4.83 -4.69 -12.81
N GLY A 13 -4.76 -5.94 -12.34
CA GLY A 13 -5.23 -6.30 -11.01
C GLY A 13 -4.55 -5.50 -9.91
N ASN A 14 -3.24 -5.40 -9.93
CA ASN A 14 -2.45 -4.62 -8.98
C ASN A 14 -2.78 -3.12 -9.05
N PHE A 15 -3.02 -2.58 -10.25
CA PHE A 15 -3.45 -1.20 -10.42
C PHE A 15 -4.78 -0.93 -9.71
N PHE A 16 -5.81 -1.73 -9.97
CA PHE A 16 -7.12 -1.54 -9.33
C PHE A 16 -7.10 -1.83 -7.84
N ILE A 17 -6.33 -2.81 -7.37
CA ILE A 17 -6.13 -3.07 -5.93
C ILE A 17 -5.42 -1.88 -5.27
N GLY A 18 -4.32 -1.39 -5.85
CA GLY A 18 -3.60 -0.22 -5.35
C GLY A 18 -4.48 1.03 -5.31
N ALA A 19 -5.24 1.27 -6.38
CA ALA A 19 -6.20 2.37 -6.44
C ALA A 19 -7.29 2.23 -5.36
N SER A 20 -7.88 1.04 -5.19
CA SER A 20 -8.95 0.79 -4.22
C SER A 20 -8.51 1.02 -2.77
N LEU A 21 -7.26 0.69 -2.45
CA LEU A 21 -6.71 0.88 -1.10
C LEU A 21 -6.41 2.35 -0.80
N SER A 22 -5.88 3.09 -1.78
CA SER A 22 -5.45 4.48 -1.59
C SER A 22 -6.56 5.51 -1.77
N LEU A 23 -7.54 5.22 -2.62
CA LEU A 23 -8.62 6.12 -3.01
C LEU A 23 -9.48 6.55 -1.81
N VAL A 24 -9.72 5.66 -0.87
CA VAL A 24 -10.66 5.85 0.24
C VAL A 24 -10.01 6.54 1.43
N VAL A 25 -8.72 6.31 1.66
CA VAL A 25 -8.03 6.72 2.90
C VAL A 25 -8.15 8.22 3.20
N PRO A 26 -7.89 9.14 2.25
CA PRO A 26 -7.95 10.59 2.52
C PRO A 26 -9.35 11.09 2.86
N PHE A 27 -10.38 10.39 2.38
CA PHE A 27 -11.78 10.80 2.51
C PHE A 27 -12.51 10.07 3.65
N MET A 28 -11.80 9.20 4.37
CA MET A 28 -12.38 8.38 5.44
C MET A 28 -13.07 9.22 6.50
N SER A 29 -12.50 10.36 6.86
CA SER A 29 -13.06 11.25 7.88
C SER A 29 -14.40 11.86 7.46
N LEU A 30 -14.55 12.28 6.20
CA LEU A 30 -15.82 12.78 5.69
C LEU A 30 -16.88 11.68 5.65
N TYR A 31 -16.49 10.48 5.29
CA TYR A 31 -17.42 9.36 5.28
C TYR A 31 -17.86 8.95 6.69
N VAL A 32 -16.95 8.99 7.66
CA VAL A 32 -17.26 8.76 9.09
C VAL A 32 -18.20 9.84 9.63
N GLU A 33 -18.04 11.12 9.22
CA GLU A 33 -19.00 12.20 9.53
C GLU A 33 -20.38 11.91 8.91
N GLU A 34 -20.44 11.49 7.63
CA GLU A 34 -21.69 11.12 6.94
C GLU A 34 -22.41 9.98 7.68
N LEU A 35 -21.67 9.05 8.29
CA LEU A 35 -22.21 7.95 9.09
C LEU A 35 -22.61 8.36 10.52
N GLY A 36 -22.58 9.66 10.86
CA GLY A 36 -23.10 10.23 12.08
C GLY A 36 -22.10 10.46 13.21
N ALA A 37 -20.80 10.21 13.03
CA ALA A 37 -19.79 10.57 14.00
C ALA A 37 -19.60 12.10 14.06
N ARG A 38 -19.24 12.63 15.25
CA ARG A 38 -19.04 14.06 15.47
C ARG A 38 -17.86 14.35 16.39
N GLY A 39 -17.28 15.54 16.22
CA GLY A 39 -16.15 15.99 17.07
C GLY A 39 -14.94 15.07 16.94
N SER A 40 -14.20 14.87 18.03
CA SER A 40 -12.98 14.05 18.07
C SER A 40 -13.20 12.56 17.74
N MET A 41 -14.45 12.10 17.76
CA MET A 41 -14.77 10.73 17.36
C MET A 41 -14.59 10.51 15.84
N VAL A 42 -14.63 11.58 15.04
CA VAL A 42 -14.39 11.48 13.59
C VAL A 42 -12.95 11.06 13.31
N GLU A 43 -11.99 11.73 13.95
CA GLU A 43 -10.56 11.41 13.80
C GLU A 43 -10.25 10.02 14.33
N PHE A 44 -10.78 9.68 15.51
CA PHE A 44 -10.58 8.37 16.12
C PHE A 44 -11.10 7.24 15.23
N TYR A 45 -12.35 7.29 14.79
CA TYR A 45 -12.93 6.24 13.96
C TYR A 45 -12.30 6.18 12.55
N SER A 46 -11.86 7.30 12.00
CA SER A 46 -11.15 7.33 10.72
C SER A 46 -9.79 6.62 10.82
N GLY A 47 -9.04 6.90 11.87
CA GLY A 47 -7.80 6.20 12.17
C GLY A 47 -8.03 4.71 12.43
N LEU A 48 -9.05 4.36 13.24
CA LEU A 48 -9.41 2.98 13.54
C LEU A 48 -9.82 2.20 12.29
N ALA A 49 -10.60 2.79 11.39
CA ALA A 49 -11.02 2.16 10.14
C ALA A 49 -9.83 1.81 9.23
N VAL A 50 -8.82 2.67 9.16
CA VAL A 50 -7.60 2.40 8.38
C VAL A 50 -6.71 1.38 9.07
N SER A 51 -6.47 1.55 10.38
CA SER A 51 -5.61 0.68 11.18
C SER A 51 -6.14 -0.74 11.28
N SER A 52 -7.47 -0.92 11.37
CA SER A 52 -8.11 -2.23 11.46
C SER A 52 -7.82 -3.10 10.24
N THR A 53 -7.82 -2.51 9.03
CA THR A 53 -7.47 -3.23 7.79
C THR A 53 -6.00 -3.66 7.82
N ALA A 54 -5.10 -2.77 8.19
CA ALA A 54 -3.66 -3.06 8.25
C ALA A 54 -3.34 -4.13 9.29
N LEU A 55 -3.96 -4.05 10.48
CA LEU A 55 -3.77 -5.00 11.57
C LEU A 55 -4.18 -6.42 11.18
N THR A 56 -5.39 -6.59 10.64
CA THR A 56 -5.88 -7.92 10.24
C THR A 56 -5.12 -8.47 9.05
N ALA A 57 -4.70 -7.63 8.11
CA ALA A 57 -3.84 -8.03 7.00
C ALA A 57 -2.49 -8.56 7.49
N ALA A 58 -1.84 -7.84 8.43
CA ALA A 58 -0.56 -8.27 9.00
C ALA A 58 -0.67 -9.59 9.76
N LEU A 59 -1.69 -9.73 10.62
CA LEU A 59 -1.89 -10.95 11.42
C LEU A 59 -2.17 -12.19 10.58
N LEU A 60 -2.91 -12.05 9.46
CA LEU A 60 -3.32 -13.18 8.63
C LEU A 60 -2.42 -13.42 7.39
N SER A 61 -1.50 -12.51 7.08
CA SER A 61 -0.55 -12.67 5.98
C SER A 61 0.23 -13.99 6.02
N PRO A 62 0.77 -14.45 7.16
CA PRO A 62 1.48 -15.74 7.22
C PRO A 62 0.58 -16.95 6.93
N VAL A 63 -0.68 -16.90 7.39
CA VAL A 63 -1.68 -17.96 7.14
C VAL A 63 -1.96 -18.08 5.65
N TRP A 64 -2.24 -16.94 5.00
CA TRP A 64 -2.52 -16.93 3.57
C TRP A 64 -1.29 -17.25 2.72
N GLY A 65 -0.08 -16.88 3.18
CA GLY A 65 1.17 -17.29 2.56
C GLY A 65 1.33 -18.82 2.55
N SER A 66 1.12 -19.48 3.68
CA SER A 66 1.20 -20.94 3.78
C SER A 66 0.14 -21.67 2.94
N LEU A 67 -1.08 -21.11 2.87
CA LEU A 67 -2.14 -21.64 2.01
C LEU A 67 -1.81 -21.46 0.51
N ALA A 68 -1.17 -20.35 0.15
CA ALA A 68 -0.72 -20.11 -1.22
C ALA A 68 0.37 -21.10 -1.66
N ASP A 69 1.25 -21.51 -0.74
CA ASP A 69 2.26 -22.53 -1.00
C ASP A 69 1.64 -23.94 -1.15
N LYS A 70 0.48 -24.19 -0.53
CA LYS A 70 -0.23 -25.48 -0.59
C LYS A 70 -1.21 -25.59 -1.76
N TYR A 71 -1.91 -24.52 -2.10
CA TYR A 71 -3.02 -24.55 -3.06
C TYR A 71 -2.76 -23.76 -4.35
N GLY A 72 -1.65 -23.01 -4.42
CA GLY A 72 -1.29 -22.17 -5.56
C GLY A 72 -1.59 -20.69 -5.34
N ARG A 73 -0.96 -19.87 -6.17
CA ARG A 73 -1.06 -18.39 -6.08
C ARG A 73 -2.35 -17.86 -6.71
N LYS A 74 -2.78 -18.45 -7.84
CA LYS A 74 -4.00 -18.03 -8.54
C LYS A 74 -5.26 -18.16 -7.66
N PRO A 75 -5.55 -19.28 -6.98
CA PRO A 75 -6.69 -19.37 -6.07
C PRO A 75 -6.67 -18.31 -4.96
N MET A 76 -5.49 -17.99 -4.43
CA MET A 76 -5.35 -16.96 -3.41
C MET A 76 -5.59 -15.55 -3.95
N MET A 77 -5.20 -15.27 -5.20
CA MET A 77 -5.53 -14.02 -5.88
C MET A 77 -7.04 -13.89 -6.11
N ILE A 78 -7.69 -14.94 -6.60
CA ILE A 78 -9.15 -14.96 -6.83
C ILE A 78 -9.89 -14.72 -5.51
N ARG A 79 -9.53 -15.45 -4.45
CA ARG A 79 -10.12 -15.27 -3.11
C ARG A 79 -10.00 -13.81 -2.64
N ALA A 80 -8.79 -13.23 -2.75
CA ALA A 80 -8.55 -11.87 -2.28
C ALA A 80 -9.38 -10.84 -3.08
N ALA A 81 -9.34 -10.89 -4.43
CA ALA A 81 -10.10 -9.97 -5.28
C ALA A 81 -11.60 -10.12 -5.08
N PHE A 82 -12.10 -11.36 -5.00
CA PHE A 82 -13.52 -11.65 -4.78
C PHE A 82 -14.02 -11.10 -3.43
N ALA A 83 -13.31 -11.39 -2.35
CA ALA A 83 -13.69 -10.88 -1.03
C ALA A 83 -13.60 -9.34 -0.96
N MET A 84 -12.57 -8.75 -1.59
CA MET A 84 -12.44 -7.30 -1.66
C MET A 84 -13.58 -6.65 -2.47
N THR A 85 -14.14 -7.31 -3.47
CA THR A 85 -15.34 -6.86 -4.19
C THR A 85 -16.48 -6.57 -3.22
N PHE A 86 -16.77 -7.50 -2.32
CA PHE A 86 -17.87 -7.35 -1.36
C PHE A 86 -17.52 -6.44 -0.19
N THR A 87 -16.32 -6.52 0.33
CA THR A 87 -15.92 -5.69 1.48
C THR A 87 -15.78 -4.22 1.11
N MET A 88 -15.23 -3.91 -0.07
CA MET A 88 -15.11 -2.52 -0.55
C MET A 88 -16.42 -2.00 -1.15
N GLY A 89 -17.08 -2.80 -1.99
CA GLY A 89 -18.40 -2.42 -2.53
C GLY A 89 -19.47 -2.31 -1.46
N GLY A 90 -19.42 -3.17 -0.44
CA GLY A 90 -20.33 -3.15 0.72
C GLY A 90 -20.22 -1.87 1.56
N LEU A 91 -19.08 -1.17 1.53
CA LEU A 91 -18.95 0.14 2.21
C LEU A 91 -19.98 1.16 1.72
N ALA A 92 -20.50 1.02 0.50
CA ALA A 92 -21.56 1.89 -0.02
C ALA A 92 -22.88 1.79 0.75
N PHE A 93 -23.11 0.67 1.42
CA PHE A 93 -24.40 0.33 2.06
C PHE A 93 -24.33 0.36 3.60
N VAL A 94 -23.20 0.69 4.18
CA VAL A 94 -23.08 0.70 5.65
C VAL A 94 -23.98 1.78 6.26
N PRO A 95 -24.77 1.42 7.30
CA PRO A 95 -25.66 2.37 7.97
C PRO A 95 -24.97 3.20 9.04
N ASN A 96 -23.82 2.77 9.56
CA ASN A 96 -23.10 3.42 10.66
C ASN A 96 -21.61 3.01 10.70
N VAL A 97 -20.86 3.67 11.56
CA VAL A 97 -19.40 3.49 11.72
C VAL A 97 -19.04 2.06 12.18
N PHE A 98 -19.89 1.39 12.95
CA PHE A 98 -19.61 0.01 13.40
C PHE A 98 -19.47 -0.94 12.19
N TRP A 99 -20.41 -0.93 11.26
CA TRP A 99 -20.36 -1.75 10.06
C TRP A 99 -19.20 -1.35 9.11
N LEU A 100 -18.87 -0.05 9.08
CA LEU A 100 -17.67 0.42 8.38
C LEU A 100 -16.42 -0.31 8.91
N ILE A 101 -16.22 -0.33 10.23
CA ILE A 101 -15.06 -0.97 10.86
C ILE A 101 -15.07 -2.49 10.63
N VAL A 102 -16.24 -3.13 10.74
CA VAL A 102 -16.38 -4.57 10.45
C VAL A 102 -15.94 -4.90 9.02
N LEU A 103 -16.42 -4.16 8.02
CA LEU A 103 -16.01 -4.39 6.62
C LEU A 103 -14.54 -4.08 6.39
N ARG A 104 -13.97 -3.10 7.09
CA ARG A 104 -12.54 -2.78 7.03
C ARG A 104 -11.68 -3.89 7.65
N LEU A 105 -12.10 -4.48 8.76
CA LEU A 105 -11.48 -5.67 9.35
C LEU A 105 -11.52 -6.84 8.36
N LEU A 106 -12.68 -7.12 7.79
CA LEU A 106 -12.85 -8.21 6.82
C LEU A 106 -12.01 -7.97 5.55
N ASN A 107 -11.90 -6.73 5.10
CA ASN A 107 -11.04 -6.38 3.97
C ASN A 107 -9.57 -6.76 4.23
N GLY A 108 -9.06 -6.47 5.43
CA GLY A 108 -7.71 -6.88 5.83
C GLY A 108 -7.57 -8.40 5.97
N VAL A 109 -8.58 -9.08 6.56
CA VAL A 109 -8.61 -10.56 6.67
C VAL A 109 -8.40 -11.22 5.31
N PHE A 110 -9.08 -10.75 4.28
CA PHE A 110 -9.06 -11.34 2.95
C PHE A 110 -8.05 -10.70 2.00
N SER A 111 -7.19 -9.81 2.45
CA SER A 111 -6.14 -9.19 1.63
C SER A 111 -5.12 -10.20 1.08
N GLY A 112 -4.20 -9.75 0.24
CA GLY A 112 -3.08 -10.58 -0.23
C GLY A 112 -3.02 -10.80 -1.75
N TYR A 113 -3.76 -10.05 -2.56
CA TYR A 113 -3.68 -10.15 -4.03
C TYR A 113 -2.28 -9.78 -4.55
N VAL A 114 -1.74 -8.64 -4.13
CA VAL A 114 -0.44 -8.12 -4.60
C VAL A 114 0.72 -9.07 -4.31
N PRO A 115 0.94 -9.58 -3.08
CA PRO A 115 2.03 -10.52 -2.82
C PRO A 115 1.87 -11.83 -3.60
N ASN A 116 0.64 -12.33 -3.79
CA ASN A 116 0.42 -13.54 -4.57
C ASN A 116 0.66 -13.31 -6.07
N SER A 117 0.26 -12.16 -6.63
CA SER A 117 0.56 -11.81 -8.03
C SER A 117 2.07 -11.68 -8.25
N THR A 118 2.79 -11.08 -7.31
CA THR A 118 4.25 -10.95 -7.35
C THR A 118 4.94 -12.33 -7.32
N ALA A 119 4.52 -13.20 -6.42
CA ALA A 119 5.06 -14.57 -6.33
C ALA A 119 4.73 -15.41 -7.57
N LEU A 120 3.52 -15.27 -8.14
CA LEU A 120 3.12 -15.94 -9.37
C LEU A 120 4.02 -15.53 -10.55
N ILE A 121 4.21 -14.24 -10.75
CA ILE A 121 5.04 -13.74 -11.85
C ILE A 121 6.52 -14.06 -11.63
N ALA A 122 7.01 -14.01 -10.40
CA ALA A 122 8.38 -14.41 -10.05
C ALA A 122 8.66 -15.88 -10.41
N SER A 123 7.68 -16.77 -10.18
CA SER A 123 7.83 -18.20 -10.51
C SER A 123 7.73 -18.51 -12.00
N GLN A 124 7.01 -17.70 -12.77
CA GLN A 124 6.74 -17.94 -14.20
C GLN A 124 7.69 -17.22 -15.15
N ALA A 125 8.23 -16.08 -14.73
CA ALA A 125 9.13 -15.29 -15.57
C ALA A 125 10.49 -16.00 -15.73
N PRO A 126 11.01 -16.11 -16.97
CA PRO A 126 12.37 -16.63 -17.19
C PRO A 126 13.40 -15.82 -16.39
N LYS A 127 14.43 -16.45 -15.85
CA LYS A 127 15.48 -15.78 -15.03
C LYS A 127 16.04 -14.52 -15.70
N LYS A 128 16.22 -14.55 -17.03
CA LYS A 128 16.71 -13.42 -17.84
C LYS A 128 15.76 -12.21 -17.81
N HIS A 129 14.46 -12.41 -17.61
CA HIS A 129 13.42 -11.38 -17.67
C HIS A 129 12.74 -11.11 -16.31
N SER A 130 13.19 -11.75 -15.24
CA SER A 130 12.57 -11.65 -13.91
C SER A 130 12.56 -10.20 -13.39
N GLY A 131 13.67 -9.48 -13.50
CA GLY A 131 13.76 -8.07 -13.10
C GLY A 131 12.78 -7.17 -13.87
N TYR A 132 12.70 -7.34 -15.20
CA TYR A 132 11.72 -6.63 -16.03
C TYR A 132 10.28 -6.95 -15.62
N ALA A 133 9.96 -8.22 -15.44
CA ALA A 133 8.60 -8.65 -15.11
C ALA A 133 8.14 -8.12 -13.74
N LEU A 134 8.97 -8.25 -12.72
CA LEU A 134 8.65 -7.75 -11.37
C LEU A 134 8.65 -6.23 -11.29
N GLY A 135 9.59 -5.57 -11.97
CA GLY A 135 9.60 -4.11 -12.10
C GLY A 135 8.35 -3.58 -12.77
N THR A 136 7.95 -4.18 -13.90
CA THR A 136 6.69 -3.83 -14.58
C THR A 136 5.49 -4.08 -13.67
N LEU A 137 5.42 -5.23 -13.00
CA LEU A 137 4.29 -5.57 -12.12
C LEU A 137 4.12 -4.56 -10.98
N SER A 138 5.23 -4.11 -10.37
CA SER A 138 5.19 -3.14 -9.27
C SER A 138 4.71 -1.76 -9.72
N THR A 139 4.95 -1.37 -10.98
CA THR A 139 4.40 -0.09 -11.49
C THR A 139 2.88 -0.06 -11.49
N GLY A 140 2.20 -1.20 -11.58
CA GLY A 140 0.74 -1.28 -11.47
C GLY A 140 0.24 -0.82 -10.10
N VAL A 141 0.81 -1.37 -9.02
CA VAL A 141 0.46 -0.95 -7.64
C VAL A 141 0.74 0.54 -7.44
N VAL A 142 1.92 0.98 -7.87
CA VAL A 142 2.36 2.37 -7.69
C VAL A 142 1.44 3.33 -8.45
N ALA A 143 1.14 3.05 -9.72
CA ALA A 143 0.23 3.85 -10.53
C ALA A 143 -1.18 3.90 -9.91
N GLY A 144 -1.70 2.76 -9.46
CA GLY A 144 -3.00 2.69 -8.77
C GLY A 144 -3.01 3.52 -7.49
N THR A 145 -1.98 3.38 -6.66
CA THR A 145 -1.86 4.13 -5.39
C THR A 145 -1.78 5.64 -5.61
N LEU A 146 -1.12 6.09 -6.68
CA LEU A 146 -1.01 7.51 -7.01
C LEU A 146 -2.27 8.09 -7.60
N MET A 147 -2.88 7.37 -8.54
CA MET A 147 -4.08 7.84 -9.23
C MET A 147 -5.32 7.71 -8.37
N GLY A 148 -5.32 6.76 -7.41
CA GLY A 148 -6.46 6.47 -6.55
C GLY A 148 -7.04 7.71 -5.88
N PRO A 149 -6.29 8.47 -5.07
CA PRO A 149 -6.82 9.63 -4.36
C PRO A 149 -7.34 10.75 -5.29
N LEU A 150 -6.67 10.97 -6.42
CA LEU A 150 -7.10 11.97 -7.40
C LEU A 150 -8.41 11.54 -8.08
N LEU A 151 -8.45 10.32 -8.64
CA LEU A 151 -9.66 9.77 -9.26
C LEU A 151 -10.79 9.65 -8.24
N GLY A 152 -10.49 9.22 -7.02
CA GLY A 152 -11.45 9.13 -5.93
C GLY A 152 -12.03 10.48 -5.56
N GLY A 153 -11.21 11.51 -5.46
CA GLY A 153 -11.64 12.88 -5.20
C GLY A 153 -12.56 13.43 -6.30
N MET A 154 -12.20 13.22 -7.58
CA MET A 154 -13.02 13.62 -8.73
C MET A 154 -14.38 12.90 -8.73
N ILE A 155 -14.39 11.60 -8.56
CA ILE A 155 -15.62 10.79 -8.57
C ILE A 155 -16.48 11.11 -7.34
N ALA A 156 -15.88 11.22 -6.17
CA ALA A 156 -16.59 11.55 -4.94
C ALA A 156 -17.22 12.95 -4.97
N GLN A 157 -16.54 13.91 -5.60
CA GLN A 157 -17.05 15.28 -5.78
C GLN A 157 -18.29 15.32 -6.68
N SER A 158 -18.33 14.47 -7.72
CA SER A 158 -19.42 14.49 -8.71
C SER A 158 -20.57 13.52 -8.36
N LEU A 159 -20.26 12.33 -7.86
CA LEU A 159 -21.21 11.26 -7.65
C LEU A 159 -21.47 10.93 -6.17
N GLY A 160 -20.70 11.51 -5.24
CA GLY A 160 -20.75 11.20 -3.81
C GLY A 160 -19.93 9.97 -3.41
N MET A 161 -19.62 9.88 -2.11
CA MET A 161 -18.72 8.86 -1.57
C MET A 161 -19.22 7.42 -1.75
N ARG A 162 -20.52 7.18 -1.59
CA ARG A 162 -21.12 5.83 -1.71
C ARG A 162 -20.93 5.26 -3.11
N ASN A 163 -21.08 6.08 -4.14
CA ASN A 163 -20.91 5.66 -5.53
C ASN A 163 -19.44 5.33 -5.85
N VAL A 164 -18.49 5.99 -5.17
CA VAL A 164 -17.07 5.63 -5.27
C VAL A 164 -16.84 4.19 -4.82
N PHE A 165 -17.41 3.78 -3.68
CA PHE A 165 -17.29 2.41 -3.19
C PHE A 165 -17.93 1.38 -4.13
N LEU A 166 -19.07 1.71 -4.73
CA LEU A 166 -19.71 0.86 -5.74
C LEU A 166 -18.84 0.66 -6.97
N LEU A 167 -18.25 1.75 -7.49
CA LEU A 167 -17.33 1.69 -8.62
C LEU A 167 -16.08 0.86 -8.30
N VAL A 168 -15.51 1.05 -7.11
CA VAL A 168 -14.38 0.24 -6.64
C VAL A 168 -14.77 -1.24 -6.58
N GLY A 169 -15.92 -1.58 -5.99
CA GLY A 169 -16.45 -2.93 -5.95
C GLY A 169 -16.62 -3.53 -7.34
N PHE A 170 -17.18 -2.76 -8.28
CA PHE A 170 -17.34 -3.18 -9.68
C PHE A 170 -15.98 -3.48 -10.34
N PHE A 171 -15.00 -2.59 -10.23
CA PHE A 171 -13.67 -2.84 -10.82
C PHE A 171 -12.96 -4.04 -10.18
N LEU A 172 -13.09 -4.25 -8.87
CA LEU A 172 -12.55 -5.42 -8.19
C LEU A 172 -13.25 -6.71 -8.64
N PHE A 173 -14.55 -6.66 -8.92
CA PHE A 173 -15.27 -7.77 -9.55
C PHE A 173 -14.73 -8.10 -10.94
N VAL A 174 -14.48 -7.09 -11.77
CA VAL A 174 -13.84 -7.26 -13.08
C VAL A 174 -12.43 -7.86 -12.93
N VAL A 175 -11.63 -7.41 -11.98
CA VAL A 175 -10.32 -8.00 -11.65
C VAL A 175 -10.46 -9.47 -11.26
N THR A 176 -11.49 -9.80 -10.49
CA THR A 176 -11.77 -11.20 -10.13
C THR A 176 -12.02 -12.06 -11.36
N LEU A 177 -12.88 -11.60 -12.27
CA LEU A 177 -13.17 -12.31 -13.52
C LEU A 177 -11.91 -12.44 -14.41
N TRP A 178 -11.13 -11.37 -14.56
CA TRP A 178 -9.87 -11.41 -15.32
C TRP A 178 -8.87 -12.38 -14.69
N THR A 179 -8.82 -12.47 -13.38
CA THR A 179 -7.95 -13.43 -12.68
C THR A 179 -8.42 -14.87 -12.91
N ILE A 180 -9.73 -15.12 -12.85
CA ILE A 180 -10.30 -16.46 -13.06
C ILE A 180 -10.01 -16.96 -14.48
N PHE A 181 -10.40 -16.18 -15.49
CA PHE A 181 -10.37 -16.61 -16.89
C PHE A 181 -9.03 -16.32 -17.59
N GLY A 182 -8.34 -15.29 -17.14
CA GLY A 182 -7.14 -14.78 -17.81
C GLY A 182 -5.85 -15.39 -17.31
N ILE A 183 -5.68 -15.55 -15.99
CA ILE A 183 -4.45 -16.07 -15.40
C ILE A 183 -4.41 -17.60 -15.53
N LYS A 184 -3.27 -18.12 -15.97
CA LYS A 184 -2.97 -19.56 -15.98
C LYS A 184 -1.81 -19.84 -15.04
N GLU A 185 -2.00 -20.80 -14.15
CA GLU A 185 -0.98 -21.29 -13.22
C GLU A 185 -0.84 -22.80 -13.42
N ASP A 186 0.38 -23.26 -13.55
CA ASP A 186 0.75 -24.67 -13.48
C ASP A 186 1.42 -24.87 -12.11
N PHE A 187 0.59 -25.30 -11.17
CA PHE A 187 0.99 -25.33 -9.77
C PHE A 187 1.57 -26.70 -9.40
N HIS A 188 2.79 -26.67 -8.90
CA HIS A 188 3.43 -27.82 -8.27
C HIS A 188 3.70 -27.49 -6.80
N PRO A 189 3.10 -28.24 -5.84
CA PRO A 189 3.32 -27.98 -4.43
C PRO A 189 4.82 -28.05 -4.08
N VAL A 190 5.31 -27.05 -3.35
CA VAL A 190 6.69 -27.03 -2.87
C VAL A 190 6.84 -28.08 -1.78
N SER A 191 7.77 -29.02 -1.94
CA SER A 191 8.08 -30.01 -0.89
C SER A 191 8.68 -29.31 0.33
N LYS A 192 8.15 -29.59 1.50
CA LYS A 192 8.53 -28.99 2.81
C LYS A 192 10.00 -29.22 3.22
N GLU A 193 10.73 -30.08 2.55
CA GLU A 193 12.08 -30.50 2.94
C GLU A 193 13.17 -29.41 2.80
N LYS A 194 12.90 -28.28 2.17
CA LYS A 194 13.89 -27.21 1.94
C LYS A 194 13.61 -25.91 2.69
N GLU A 195 12.65 -25.87 3.58
CA GLU A 195 12.36 -24.66 4.34
C GLU A 195 13.30 -24.48 5.53
N VAL A 196 14.23 -23.53 5.42
CA VAL A 196 15.00 -23.07 6.59
C VAL A 196 14.02 -22.45 7.59
N SER A 197 13.94 -22.99 8.81
CA SER A 197 13.07 -22.44 9.87
C SER A 197 13.38 -20.97 10.12
N THR A 198 12.34 -20.14 10.34
CA THR A 198 12.49 -18.71 10.70
C THR A 198 13.48 -18.52 11.85
N LYS A 199 13.41 -19.38 12.88
CA LYS A 199 14.31 -19.35 14.03
C LYS A 199 15.79 -19.58 13.64
N GLN A 200 16.05 -20.51 12.74
CA GLN A 200 17.41 -20.78 12.22
C GLN A 200 17.92 -19.62 11.36
N LEU A 201 17.03 -18.97 10.59
CA LEU A 201 17.37 -17.81 9.79
C LEU A 201 17.78 -16.62 10.68
N PHE A 202 16.98 -16.29 11.70
CA PHE A 202 17.31 -15.25 12.68
C PHE A 202 18.60 -15.54 13.47
N GLN A 203 18.92 -16.80 13.70
CA GLN A 203 20.19 -17.18 14.35
C GLN A 203 21.40 -16.96 13.44
N ARG A 204 21.25 -17.07 12.13
CA ARG A 204 22.33 -16.89 11.14
C ARG A 204 22.64 -15.43 10.81
N ILE A 205 21.77 -14.46 11.22
CA ILE A 205 22.02 -13.04 11.00
C ILE A 205 22.98 -12.52 12.08
N PRO A 206 24.19 -12.05 11.68
CA PRO A 206 25.23 -11.67 12.66
C PRO A 206 24.85 -10.44 13.48
N GLN A 207 24.10 -9.50 12.88
CA GLN A 207 23.81 -8.18 13.44
C GLN A 207 22.32 -8.01 13.74
N LYS A 208 21.80 -8.78 14.70
CA LYS A 208 20.38 -8.76 15.09
C LYS A 208 19.89 -7.38 15.52
N SER A 209 20.71 -6.62 16.21
CA SER A 209 20.37 -5.24 16.64
C SER A 209 20.11 -4.32 15.44
N ILE A 210 20.90 -4.42 14.38
CA ILE A 210 20.70 -3.62 13.16
C ILE A 210 19.43 -4.08 12.44
N LEU A 211 19.15 -5.40 12.38
CA LEU A 211 17.94 -5.93 11.80
C LEU A 211 16.68 -5.37 12.49
N PHE A 212 16.64 -5.44 13.83
CA PHE A 212 15.51 -4.89 14.59
C PHE A 212 15.41 -3.37 14.45
N GLY A 213 16.55 -2.66 14.43
CA GLY A 213 16.59 -1.23 14.16
C GLY A 213 15.98 -0.87 12.79
N LEU A 214 16.28 -1.63 11.75
CA LEU A 214 15.71 -1.42 10.41
C LEU A 214 14.21 -1.73 10.34
N PHE A 215 13.72 -2.75 11.07
CA PHE A 215 12.28 -3.01 11.18
C PHE A 215 11.56 -1.88 11.91
N ILE A 216 12.09 -1.40 13.03
CA ILE A 216 11.54 -0.25 13.75
C ILE A 216 11.55 0.99 12.84
N THR A 217 12.63 1.23 12.11
CA THR A 217 12.72 2.35 11.17
C THR A 217 11.67 2.23 10.07
N SER A 218 11.46 1.04 9.48
CA SER A 218 10.40 0.79 8.50
C SER A 218 9.01 1.08 9.09
N MET A 219 8.76 0.60 10.30
CA MET A 219 7.50 0.83 11.00
C MET A 219 7.26 2.33 11.22
N VAL A 220 8.25 3.07 11.70
CA VAL A 220 8.15 4.52 11.93
C VAL A 220 7.90 5.26 10.62
N ILE A 221 8.61 4.91 9.53
CA ILE A 221 8.40 5.51 8.20
C ILE A 221 6.95 5.31 7.74
N GLN A 222 6.41 4.10 7.88
CA GLN A 222 5.04 3.79 7.52
C GLN A 222 4.03 4.52 8.41
N MET A 223 4.28 4.60 9.71
CA MET A 223 3.45 5.37 10.64
C MET A 223 3.39 6.85 10.26
N ILE A 224 4.53 7.47 9.99
CA ILE A 224 4.60 8.89 9.57
C ILE A 224 3.84 9.09 8.26
N GLY A 225 4.06 8.22 7.27
CA GLY A 225 3.40 8.31 5.95
C GLY A 225 1.87 8.23 6.02
N GLN A 226 1.35 7.40 6.94
CA GLN A 226 -0.08 7.11 7.06
C GLN A 226 -0.80 7.90 8.14
N SER A 227 -0.10 8.52 9.09
CA SER A 227 -0.70 9.15 10.29
C SER A 227 -1.71 10.26 9.96
N ILE A 228 -1.40 11.12 9.00
CA ILE A 228 -2.28 12.24 8.64
C ILE A 228 -3.29 11.88 7.54
N SER A 229 -3.06 10.79 6.80
CA SER A 229 -3.86 10.44 5.63
C SER A 229 -5.36 10.33 5.92
N PRO A 230 -5.82 9.68 7.01
CA PRO A 230 -7.25 9.54 7.30
C PRO A 230 -7.97 10.83 7.65
N ILE A 231 -7.24 11.83 8.14
CA ILE A 231 -7.78 13.12 8.60
C ILE A 231 -7.39 14.30 7.71
N LEU A 232 -6.66 14.03 6.62
CA LEU A 232 -6.10 15.06 5.75
C LEU A 232 -7.17 15.99 5.19
N THR A 233 -8.32 15.45 4.79
CA THR A 233 -9.42 16.26 4.23
C THR A 233 -10.04 17.18 5.28
N LEU A 234 -10.14 16.75 6.56
CA LEU A 234 -10.56 17.61 7.66
C LEU A 234 -9.56 18.77 7.87
N TYR A 235 -8.28 18.46 7.81
CA TYR A 235 -7.23 19.47 7.96
C TYR A 235 -7.29 20.49 6.80
N ILE A 236 -7.46 20.05 5.55
CA ILE A 236 -7.63 20.95 4.39
C ILE A 236 -8.89 21.81 4.55
N ARG A 237 -9.98 21.24 5.07
CA ARG A 237 -11.21 21.99 5.39
C ARG A 237 -10.98 23.06 6.45
N SER A 238 -10.20 22.76 7.49
CA SER A 238 -9.86 23.72 8.56
C SER A 238 -8.96 24.87 8.05
N LEU A 239 -8.20 24.67 6.97
CA LEU A 239 -7.44 25.71 6.27
C LEU A 239 -8.30 26.60 5.36
N GLY A 240 -9.63 26.47 5.41
CA GLY A 240 -10.57 27.32 4.68
C GLY A 240 -11.03 26.78 3.32
N GLN A 241 -10.59 25.59 2.89
CA GLN A 241 -11.06 24.98 1.64
C GLN A 241 -12.49 24.46 1.80
N LYS A 242 -13.44 25.08 1.14
CA LYS A 242 -14.85 24.66 1.12
C LYS A 242 -15.28 24.10 -0.23
N GLU A 243 -14.87 24.76 -1.31
CA GLU A 243 -15.20 24.33 -2.67
C GLU A 243 -14.22 23.24 -3.15
N ASN A 244 -14.73 22.26 -3.88
CA ASN A 244 -13.93 21.16 -4.45
C ASN A 244 -13.02 20.47 -3.43
N LEU A 245 -13.46 20.38 -2.18
CA LEU A 245 -12.65 19.86 -1.06
C LEU A 245 -12.07 18.46 -1.36
N LEU A 246 -12.86 17.56 -1.90
CA LEU A 246 -12.45 16.18 -2.21
C LEU A 246 -11.40 16.14 -3.33
N LEU A 247 -11.61 16.97 -4.39
CA LEU A 247 -10.65 17.06 -5.49
C LEU A 247 -9.31 17.62 -5.02
N VAL A 248 -9.32 18.70 -4.23
CA VAL A 248 -8.11 19.33 -3.69
C VAL A 248 -7.38 18.36 -2.76
N SER A 249 -8.11 17.64 -1.90
CA SER A 249 -7.52 16.65 -1.01
C SER A 249 -6.87 15.51 -1.79
N GLY A 250 -7.53 14.99 -2.82
CA GLY A 250 -6.99 13.98 -3.71
C GLY A 250 -5.72 14.45 -4.43
N ALA A 251 -5.71 15.68 -4.94
CA ALA A 251 -4.57 16.29 -5.61
C ALA A 251 -3.35 16.43 -4.67
N ILE A 252 -3.56 16.88 -3.43
CA ILE A 252 -2.50 17.04 -2.42
C ILE A 252 -1.87 15.67 -2.06
N VAL A 253 -2.70 14.62 -1.90
CA VAL A 253 -2.18 13.26 -1.65
C VAL A 253 -1.40 12.73 -2.84
N SER A 254 -1.94 12.88 -4.04
CA SER A 254 -1.28 12.42 -5.26
C SER A 254 0.02 13.17 -5.55
N ALA A 255 0.11 14.46 -5.22
CA ALA A 255 1.32 15.27 -5.38
C ALA A 255 2.50 14.68 -4.57
N MET A 256 2.26 14.25 -3.33
CA MET A 256 3.28 13.56 -2.51
C MET A 256 3.77 12.27 -3.18
N GLY A 257 2.85 11.46 -3.70
CA GLY A 257 3.20 10.21 -4.34
C GLY A 257 3.97 10.41 -5.64
N VAL A 258 3.56 11.36 -6.48
CA VAL A 258 4.26 11.74 -7.72
C VAL A 258 5.69 12.16 -7.42
N SER A 259 5.89 13.07 -6.46
CA SER A 259 7.23 13.53 -6.09
C SER A 259 8.12 12.41 -5.54
N SER A 260 7.56 11.48 -4.77
CA SER A 260 8.27 10.31 -4.24
C SER A 260 8.81 9.40 -5.35
N ILE A 261 8.02 9.17 -6.42
CA ILE A 261 8.49 8.37 -7.56
C ILE A 261 9.65 9.05 -8.28
N PHE A 262 9.52 10.34 -8.60
CA PHE A 262 10.59 11.06 -9.27
C PHE A 262 11.89 11.06 -8.46
N SER A 263 11.79 11.26 -7.15
CA SER A 263 12.96 11.30 -6.28
C SER A 263 13.58 9.93 -6.03
N SER A 264 12.81 8.85 -6.00
CA SER A 264 13.29 7.52 -5.63
C SER A 264 14.42 7.03 -6.52
N SER A 265 14.32 7.23 -7.84
CA SER A 265 15.34 6.81 -8.80
C SER A 265 16.65 7.61 -8.65
N TRP A 266 16.55 8.91 -8.41
CA TRP A 266 17.70 9.79 -8.23
C TRP A 266 18.36 9.57 -6.87
N LEU A 267 17.57 9.51 -5.80
CA LEU A 267 18.06 9.27 -4.44
C LEU A 267 18.62 7.85 -4.28
N GLY A 268 18.07 6.85 -5.00
CA GLY A 268 18.69 5.51 -5.04
C GLY A 268 20.12 5.54 -5.54
N LYS A 269 20.38 6.22 -6.67
CA LYS A 269 21.73 6.39 -7.20
C LYS A 269 22.66 7.17 -6.25
N LEU A 270 22.11 8.15 -5.53
CA LEU A 270 22.84 8.91 -4.53
C LEU A 270 23.23 8.04 -3.33
N GLY A 271 22.31 7.16 -2.90
CA GLY A 271 22.55 6.19 -1.83
C GLY A 271 23.65 5.18 -2.15
N ASP A 272 23.76 4.77 -3.40
CA ASP A 272 24.84 3.89 -3.87
C ASP A 272 26.22 4.57 -3.78
N LYS A 273 26.28 5.90 -3.99
CA LYS A 273 27.52 6.69 -3.94
C LYS A 273 27.95 7.05 -2.51
N MET A 274 27.04 7.56 -1.69
CA MET A 274 27.39 8.10 -0.35
C MET A 274 27.10 7.13 0.80
N GLY A 275 26.48 5.99 0.50
CA GLY A 275 26.08 4.97 1.47
C GLY A 275 24.64 5.12 1.93
N ASN A 276 23.89 4.04 1.86
CA ASN A 276 22.44 4.01 2.15
C ASN A 276 22.11 4.44 3.59
N HIS A 277 22.99 4.20 4.57
CA HIS A 277 22.77 4.63 5.95
C HIS A 277 22.81 6.16 6.12
N ARG A 278 23.73 6.85 5.44
CA ARG A 278 23.82 8.32 5.46
C ARG A 278 22.65 8.94 4.73
N LEU A 279 22.29 8.39 3.57
CA LEU A 279 21.11 8.85 2.82
C LEU A 279 19.84 8.70 3.64
N LEU A 280 19.66 7.56 4.33
CA LEU A 280 18.51 7.30 5.18
C LEU A 280 18.39 8.33 6.31
N LEU A 281 19.49 8.63 7.01
CA LEU A 281 19.52 9.67 8.05
C LEU A 281 19.15 11.04 7.51
N LEU A 282 19.75 11.45 6.40
CA LEU A 282 19.47 12.75 5.77
C LEU A 282 18.01 12.85 5.31
N ALA A 283 17.48 11.77 4.73
CA ALA A 283 16.08 11.72 4.29
C ALA A 283 15.10 11.76 5.48
N LEU A 284 15.43 11.14 6.62
CA LEU A 284 14.63 11.22 7.85
C LEU A 284 14.66 12.63 8.43
N LEU A 285 15.84 13.26 8.53
CA LEU A 285 15.96 14.64 9.01
C LEU A 285 15.23 15.64 8.11
N TYR A 286 15.38 15.50 6.79
CA TYR A 286 14.65 16.30 5.82
C TYR A 286 13.14 16.12 5.98
N SER A 287 12.66 14.87 6.06
CA SER A 287 11.25 14.56 6.24
C SER A 287 10.69 15.13 7.55
N PHE A 288 11.45 15.07 8.63
CA PHE A 288 11.11 15.66 9.92
C PHE A 288 10.88 17.17 9.81
N VAL A 289 11.84 17.90 9.19
CA VAL A 289 11.73 19.35 9.00
C VAL A 289 10.50 19.70 8.16
N ILE A 290 10.32 19.05 7.02
CA ILE A 290 9.17 19.31 6.14
C ILE A 290 7.84 18.98 6.83
N TYR A 291 7.81 17.95 7.68
CA TYR A 291 6.59 17.60 8.42
C TYR A 291 6.15 18.68 9.41
N ILE A 292 7.13 19.39 10.02
CA ILE A 292 6.84 20.57 10.86
C ILE A 292 6.19 21.68 10.02
N PHE A 293 6.68 21.92 8.80
CA PHE A 293 6.06 22.90 7.89
C PHE A 293 4.64 22.46 7.48
N CYS A 294 4.41 21.18 7.22
CA CYS A 294 3.05 20.66 6.96
C CYS A 294 2.08 20.96 8.12
N ALA A 295 2.55 20.83 9.38
CA ALA A 295 1.74 21.12 10.56
C ALA A 295 1.46 22.63 10.76
N ARG A 296 2.25 23.51 10.14
CA ARG A 296 2.12 24.98 10.22
C ARG A 296 1.57 25.62 8.96
N ALA A 297 1.11 24.82 8.00
CA ALA A 297 0.54 25.32 6.77
C ALA A 297 -0.67 26.22 7.08
N GLY A 298 -0.70 27.41 6.52
CA GLY A 298 -1.80 28.37 6.66
C GLY A 298 -2.83 28.29 5.55
N THR A 299 -2.47 27.66 4.43
CA THR A 299 -3.36 27.53 3.25
C THR A 299 -3.28 26.11 2.65
N PRO A 300 -4.32 25.66 1.94
CA PRO A 300 -4.28 24.38 1.22
C PRO A 300 -3.15 24.28 0.19
N LEU A 301 -2.81 25.40 -0.47
CA LEU A 301 -1.73 25.44 -1.45
C LEU A 301 -0.36 25.21 -0.79
N GLU A 302 -0.10 25.90 0.34
CA GLU A 302 1.13 25.66 1.13
C GLU A 302 1.25 24.21 1.57
N LEU A 303 0.14 23.65 2.09
CA LEU A 303 0.10 22.24 2.45
C LEU A 303 0.44 21.34 1.25
N GLY A 304 -0.10 21.63 0.08
CA GLY A 304 0.18 20.90 -1.16
C GLY A 304 1.66 20.96 -1.53
N ILE A 305 2.29 22.13 -1.45
CA ILE A 305 3.72 22.33 -1.71
C ILE A 305 4.55 21.53 -0.69
N TYR A 306 4.23 21.66 0.61
CA TYR A 306 4.96 20.92 1.65
C TYR A 306 4.79 19.41 1.53
N ARG A 307 3.62 18.93 1.14
CA ARG A 307 3.38 17.49 0.86
C ARG A 307 4.16 17.02 -0.36
N PHE A 308 4.27 17.83 -1.40
CA PHE A 308 5.13 17.53 -2.54
C PHE A 308 6.60 17.45 -2.12
N LEU A 309 7.10 18.42 -1.37
CA LEU A 309 8.46 18.39 -0.81
C LEU A 309 8.68 17.19 0.11
N PHE A 310 7.72 16.86 0.97
CA PHE A 310 7.77 15.66 1.82
C PHE A 310 7.93 14.37 1.00
N GLY A 311 7.19 14.26 -0.11
CA GLY A 311 7.31 13.16 -1.04
C GLY A 311 8.73 12.99 -1.61
N LEU A 312 9.45 14.07 -1.89
CA LEU A 312 10.83 13.99 -2.35
C LEU A 312 11.74 13.26 -1.34
N GLY A 313 11.58 13.52 -0.04
CA GLY A 313 12.32 12.84 1.02
C GLY A 313 11.94 11.37 1.18
N THR A 314 10.63 11.08 1.14
CA THR A 314 10.12 9.72 1.36
C THR A 314 10.52 8.73 0.26
N GLY A 315 10.82 9.22 -0.96
CA GLY A 315 11.31 8.39 -2.05
C GLY A 315 12.63 7.65 -1.78
N ALA A 316 13.42 8.10 -0.80
CA ALA A 316 14.66 7.44 -0.38
C ALA A 316 14.46 6.45 0.78
N LEU A 317 13.40 6.62 1.58
CA LEU A 317 13.28 5.96 2.88
C LEU A 317 13.12 4.44 2.77
N LEU A 318 12.08 3.97 2.11
CA LEU A 318 11.82 2.53 1.97
C LEU A 318 12.87 1.81 1.11
N PRO A 319 13.31 2.33 -0.05
CA PRO A 319 14.41 1.73 -0.80
C PRO A 319 15.72 1.69 0.00
N GLY A 320 16.01 2.73 0.78
CA GLY A 320 17.18 2.78 1.66
C GLY A 320 17.18 1.68 2.72
N VAL A 321 16.06 1.50 3.42
CA VAL A 321 15.90 0.41 4.40
C VAL A 321 15.99 -0.95 3.73
N SER A 322 15.30 -1.15 2.60
CA SER A 322 15.32 -2.41 1.84
C SER A 322 16.73 -2.78 1.38
N SER A 323 17.50 -1.79 0.90
CA SER A 323 18.90 -2.01 0.50
C SER A 323 19.78 -2.42 1.69
N LEU A 324 19.60 -1.80 2.87
CA LEU A 324 20.33 -2.16 4.08
C LEU A 324 19.93 -3.56 4.59
N LEU A 325 18.63 -3.89 4.59
CA LEU A 325 18.15 -5.23 4.93
C LEU A 325 18.75 -6.29 4.02
N ASN A 326 18.81 -6.03 2.71
CA ASN A 326 19.40 -6.96 1.75
C ASN A 326 20.91 -7.21 2.00
N LYS A 327 21.64 -6.20 2.48
CA LYS A 327 23.08 -6.33 2.79
C LYS A 327 23.38 -7.18 4.03
N ILE A 328 22.48 -7.18 5.02
CA ILE A 328 22.70 -7.92 6.29
C ILE A 328 22.03 -9.29 6.30
N THR A 329 21.15 -9.57 5.32
CA THR A 329 20.38 -10.82 5.26
C THR A 329 21.09 -11.86 4.39
N PRO A 330 21.28 -13.12 4.85
CA PRO A 330 21.75 -14.22 4.01
C PRO A 330 20.86 -14.44 2.79
N LYS A 331 21.45 -14.79 1.64
CA LYS A 331 20.72 -14.95 0.36
C LYS A 331 19.52 -15.90 0.45
N GLU A 332 19.64 -16.96 1.24
CA GLU A 332 18.58 -17.97 1.45
C GLU A 332 17.38 -17.43 2.26
N GLY A 333 17.55 -16.31 2.97
CA GLY A 333 16.55 -15.73 3.86
C GLY A 333 15.91 -14.43 3.38
N ILE A 334 16.35 -13.86 2.25
CA ILE A 334 15.92 -12.54 1.79
C ILE A 334 14.39 -12.49 1.65
N SER A 335 13.78 -13.41 0.90
CA SER A 335 12.31 -13.42 0.68
C SER A 335 11.53 -13.46 1.99
N ARG A 336 12.04 -14.19 2.98
CA ARG A 336 11.36 -14.37 4.27
C ARG A 336 11.51 -13.16 5.19
N ILE A 337 12.67 -12.52 5.20
CA ILE A 337 12.89 -11.27 5.96
C ILE A 337 12.05 -10.12 5.38
N PHE A 338 11.89 -10.06 4.05
CA PHE A 338 11.04 -9.06 3.41
C PHE A 338 9.52 -9.34 3.53
N SER A 339 9.12 -10.49 4.06
CA SER A 339 7.70 -10.80 4.36
C SER A 339 7.26 -10.36 5.75
N TYR A 340 8.20 -9.99 6.60
CA TYR A 340 7.96 -9.42 7.94
C TYR A 340 8.01 -7.90 7.91
#